data_55f6a9c3c8e5d73d73e1ddde8fae1e51
#
_entry.id   55f6a9c3c8e5d73d73e1ddde8fae1e51
#
_cell.length_a   1.000
_cell.length_b   1.000
_cell.length_c   1.000
_cell.angle_alpha   90.00
_cell.angle_beta   90.00
_cell.angle_gamma   90.00
#
_symmetry.space_group_name_H-M   'P 1'
#
loop_
_entity.id
_entity.type
_entity.pdbx_description
1 polymer ?
#
loop_
_entity_poly.entity_id
_entity_poly.type
_entity_poly.pdbx_seq_one_letter_code
_entity_poly.pdbx_strand_id
1 'polypeptide(L)'
;MIPSEFRILRISLGLTSQDVADACEVNIRTAQRWESTHQPPADAQAWILNKWGLIAERVSEVVELADSGVPIRLISYRDDATAFERQGMSANEHAALLGHICMALTQCDFHFEIMPAPEG
;
A
#
# COMPACT_ATOMS: atom_id res chain seq x y z
N MET A 1 13.56 10.18 10.26
CA MET A 1 13.01 8.80 10.20
C MET A 1 14.13 7.80 10.45
N ILE A 2 13.96 6.93 11.43
CA ILE A 2 14.93 5.87 11.71
C ILE A 2 14.74 4.70 10.74
N PRO A 3 15.80 3.87 10.52
CA PRO A 3 15.70 2.74 9.58
C PRO A 3 14.55 1.77 9.84
N SER A 4 14.29 1.41 11.10
CA SER A 4 13.19 0.49 11.40
C SER A 4 11.81 1.06 11.07
N GLU A 5 11.63 2.36 11.17
CA GLU A 5 10.40 3.03 10.76
C GLU A 5 10.20 2.94 9.25
N PHE A 6 11.25 3.19 8.47
CA PHE A 6 11.21 3.03 7.01
C PHE A 6 10.83 1.60 6.62
N ARG A 7 11.41 0.61 7.29
CA ARG A 7 11.12 -0.80 7.07
C ARG A 7 9.66 -1.13 7.34
N ILE A 8 9.11 -0.64 8.45
CA ILE A 8 7.71 -0.87 8.82
C ILE A 8 6.77 -0.27 7.76
N LEU A 9 7.05 0.96 7.31
CA LEU A 9 6.24 1.59 6.28
C LEU A 9 6.31 0.81 4.97
N ARG A 10 7.50 0.39 4.55
CA ARG A 10 7.66 -0.42 3.33
C ARG A 10 6.83 -1.70 3.38
N ILE A 11 6.93 -2.45 4.46
CA ILE A 11 6.19 -3.70 4.63
C ILE A 11 4.68 -3.43 4.62
N SER A 12 4.24 -2.41 5.35
CA SER A 12 2.82 -2.06 5.45
C SER A 12 2.22 -1.56 4.13
N LEU A 13 3.06 -1.08 3.22
CA LEU A 13 2.64 -0.65 1.88
C LEU A 13 2.71 -1.76 0.82
N GLY A 14 3.14 -2.97 1.21
CA GLY A 14 3.29 -4.08 0.27
C GLY A 14 4.42 -3.90 -0.73
N LEU A 15 5.40 -3.07 -0.40
CA LEU A 15 6.56 -2.80 -1.26
C LEU A 15 7.71 -3.74 -0.93
N THR A 16 8.43 -4.17 -1.98
CA THR A 16 9.69 -4.90 -1.82
C THR A 16 10.85 -3.91 -1.73
N SER A 17 12.02 -4.38 -1.27
CA SER A 17 13.23 -3.55 -1.32
C SER A 17 13.60 -3.18 -2.75
N GLN A 18 13.29 -4.03 -3.73
CA GLN A 18 13.52 -3.73 -5.14
C GLN A 18 12.59 -2.61 -5.62
N ASP A 19 11.33 -2.61 -5.18
CA ASP A 19 10.39 -1.53 -5.50
C ASP A 19 10.92 -0.18 -5.01
N VAL A 20 11.47 -0.14 -3.80
CA VAL A 20 12.08 1.06 -3.24
C VAL A 20 13.30 1.49 -4.06
N ALA A 21 14.18 0.54 -4.39
CA ALA A 21 15.37 0.79 -5.18
C ALA A 21 15.04 1.38 -6.55
N ASP A 22 14.05 0.81 -7.22
CA ASP A 22 13.61 1.26 -8.54
C ASP A 22 13.01 2.68 -8.47
N ALA A 23 12.15 2.92 -7.49
CA ALA A 23 11.50 4.23 -7.34
C ALA A 23 12.48 5.33 -6.96
N CYS A 24 13.47 5.03 -6.13
CA CYS A 24 14.47 6.01 -5.66
C CYS A 24 15.73 6.06 -6.54
N GLU A 25 15.78 5.25 -7.59
CA GLU A 25 16.90 5.19 -8.55
C GLU A 25 18.24 4.89 -7.86
N VAL A 26 18.22 3.91 -6.97
CA VAL A 26 19.40 3.40 -6.26
C VAL A 26 19.49 1.89 -6.45
N ASN A 27 20.65 1.29 -6.10
CA ASN A 27 20.73 -0.16 -6.10
C ASN A 27 20.05 -0.75 -4.86
N ILE A 28 19.72 -2.04 -4.92
CA ILE A 28 18.98 -2.70 -3.86
C ILE A 28 19.71 -2.69 -2.51
N ARG A 29 21.04 -2.75 -2.52
CA ARG A 29 21.83 -2.73 -1.29
C ARG A 29 21.69 -1.39 -0.58
N THR A 30 21.64 -0.29 -1.32
CA THR A 30 21.42 1.04 -0.75
C THR A 30 20.04 1.12 -0.11
N ALA A 31 19.00 0.65 -0.82
CA ALA A 31 17.65 0.62 -0.28
C ALA A 31 17.56 -0.24 1.00
N GLN A 32 18.23 -1.40 1.02
CA GLN A 32 18.24 -2.28 2.19
C GLN A 32 18.96 -1.64 3.39
N ARG A 33 19.99 -0.84 3.16
CA ARG A 33 20.70 -0.12 4.24
C ARG A 33 19.80 0.90 4.94
N TRP A 34 18.85 1.48 4.24
CA TRP A 34 17.89 2.44 4.81
C TRP A 34 16.94 1.79 5.83
N GLU A 35 16.90 0.48 5.87
CA GLU A 35 16.08 -0.27 6.82
C GLU A 35 16.87 -0.86 8.00
N SER A 36 18.19 -0.71 8.00
CA SER A 36 19.02 -1.36 9.02
C SER A 36 20.10 -0.43 9.60
N THR A 37 20.98 0.12 8.77
CA THR A 37 22.19 0.78 9.23
C THR A 37 22.30 2.26 8.90
N HIS A 38 21.62 2.71 7.85
CA HIS A 38 21.72 4.08 7.35
C HIS A 38 20.35 4.73 7.30
N GLN A 39 20.25 5.93 7.85
CA GLN A 39 19.02 6.70 7.76
C GLN A 39 18.68 6.98 6.29
N PRO A 40 17.41 6.77 5.86
CA PRO A 40 17.04 7.09 4.50
C PRO A 40 17.17 8.58 4.22
N PRO A 41 17.59 8.97 3.00
CA PRO A 41 17.69 10.40 2.65
C PRO A 41 16.32 11.07 2.59
N ALA A 42 16.31 12.39 2.63
CA ALA A 42 15.08 13.18 2.71
C ALA A 42 14.09 12.89 1.57
N ASP A 43 14.58 12.69 0.35
CA ASP A 43 13.74 12.40 -0.81
C ASP A 43 13.09 11.01 -0.72
N ALA A 44 13.81 10.02 -0.22
CA ALA A 44 13.26 8.69 0.02
C ALA A 44 12.19 8.72 1.12
N GLN A 45 12.44 9.47 2.19
CA GLN A 45 11.46 9.66 3.26
C GLN A 45 10.19 10.32 2.72
N ALA A 46 10.33 11.38 1.94
CA ALA A 46 9.20 12.09 1.35
C ALA A 46 8.39 11.17 0.44
N TRP A 47 9.06 10.35 -0.36
CA TRP A 47 8.41 9.41 -1.26
C TRP A 47 7.55 8.38 -0.51
N ILE A 48 8.11 7.74 0.51
CA ILE A 48 7.37 6.72 1.25
C ILE A 48 6.23 7.31 2.09
N LEU A 49 6.43 8.49 2.66
CA LEU A 49 5.38 9.19 3.41
C LEU A 49 4.24 9.65 2.49
N ASN A 50 4.55 10.04 1.26
CA ASN A 50 3.52 10.37 0.28
C ASN A 50 2.67 9.16 -0.06
N LYS A 51 3.29 7.99 -0.27
CA LYS A 51 2.55 6.74 -0.50
C LYS A 51 1.67 6.38 0.69
N TRP A 52 2.20 6.54 1.89
CA TRP A 52 1.44 6.30 3.12
C TRP A 52 0.22 7.20 3.22
N GLY A 53 0.38 8.49 2.89
CA GLY A 53 -0.72 9.46 2.88
C GLY A 53 -1.81 9.11 1.88
N LEU A 54 -1.44 8.62 0.69
CA LEU A 54 -2.40 8.17 -0.31
C LEU A 54 -3.22 6.97 0.17
N ILE A 55 -2.58 6.03 0.87
CA ILE A 55 -3.28 4.88 1.48
C ILE A 55 -4.27 5.37 2.53
N ALA A 56 -3.84 6.26 3.42
CA ALA A 56 -4.71 6.81 4.46
C ALA A 56 -5.94 7.52 3.86
N GLU A 57 -5.73 8.28 2.78
CA GLU A 57 -6.81 8.97 2.07
C GLU A 57 -7.81 7.98 1.46
N ARG A 58 -7.32 6.92 0.79
CA ARG A 58 -8.17 5.87 0.22
C ARG A 58 -8.97 5.14 1.28
N VAL A 59 -8.35 4.81 2.40
CA VAL A 59 -9.02 4.16 3.53
C VAL A 59 -10.17 5.05 4.04
N SER A 60 -9.91 6.34 4.25
CA SER A 60 -10.91 7.29 4.70
C SER A 60 -12.09 7.39 3.73
N GLU A 61 -11.83 7.44 2.43
CA GLU A 61 -12.88 7.50 1.40
C GLU A 61 -13.81 6.29 1.47
N VAL A 62 -13.26 5.09 1.64
CA VAL A 62 -14.07 3.87 1.69
C VAL A 62 -14.88 3.81 2.98
N VAL A 63 -14.30 4.23 4.11
CA VAL A 63 -15.03 4.29 5.40
C VAL A 63 -16.21 5.27 5.29
N GLU A 64 -16.01 6.43 4.66
CA GLU A 64 -17.09 7.40 4.43
C GLU A 64 -18.21 6.82 3.56
N LEU A 65 -17.87 6.09 2.52
CA LEU A 65 -18.86 5.41 1.67
C LEU A 65 -19.66 4.39 2.47
N ALA A 66 -19.00 3.59 3.29
CA ALA A 66 -19.66 2.60 4.15
C ALA A 66 -20.60 3.28 5.15
N ASP A 67 -20.15 4.37 5.75
CA ASP A 67 -20.95 5.15 6.72
C ASP A 67 -22.19 5.75 6.07
N SER A 68 -22.13 6.09 4.80
CA SER A 68 -23.28 6.60 4.05
C SER A 68 -24.24 5.51 3.54
N GLY A 69 -23.97 4.24 3.85
CA GLY A 69 -24.83 3.12 3.51
C GLY A 69 -24.52 2.45 2.17
N VAL A 70 -23.43 2.83 1.51
CA VAL A 70 -23.01 2.20 0.25
C VAL A 70 -22.46 0.80 0.53
N PRO A 71 -22.97 -0.26 -0.16
CA PRO A 71 -22.36 -1.58 -0.03
C PRO A 71 -20.92 -1.58 -0.52
N ILE A 72 -20.02 -2.15 0.29
CA ILE A 72 -18.59 -2.17 -0.03
C ILE A 72 -18.21 -3.53 -0.62
N ARG A 73 -17.71 -3.49 -1.85
CA ARG A 73 -17.18 -4.64 -2.56
C ARG A 73 -15.77 -4.31 -3.04
N LEU A 74 -14.81 -5.08 -2.59
CA LEU A 74 -13.39 -4.88 -2.87
C LEU A 74 -12.92 -5.94 -3.87
N ILE A 75 -12.17 -5.52 -4.87
CA ILE A 75 -11.67 -6.42 -5.93
C ILE A 75 -10.20 -6.73 -5.66
N SER A 76 -9.87 -8.03 -5.60
CA SER A 76 -8.50 -8.51 -5.40
C SER A 76 -7.90 -8.96 -6.72
N TYR A 77 -6.65 -8.57 -6.99
CA TYR A 77 -5.94 -8.91 -8.23
C TYR A 77 -4.83 -9.91 -7.93
N ARG A 78 -4.65 -10.91 -8.81
CA ARG A 78 -3.61 -11.93 -8.67
C ARG A 78 -2.30 -11.57 -9.35
N ASP A 79 -2.39 -10.87 -10.48
CA ASP A 79 -1.21 -10.57 -11.29
C ASP A 79 -0.96 -9.06 -11.36
N ASP A 80 0.31 -8.71 -11.53
CA ASP A 80 0.74 -7.33 -11.56
C ASP A 80 0.22 -6.58 -12.78
N ALA A 81 0.15 -7.24 -13.93
CA ALA A 81 -0.27 -6.59 -15.17
C ALA A 81 -1.70 -6.04 -15.03
N THR A 82 -2.62 -6.87 -14.56
CA THR A 82 -4.02 -6.44 -14.35
C THR A 82 -4.13 -5.40 -13.23
N ALA A 83 -3.38 -5.59 -12.15
CA ALA A 83 -3.38 -4.64 -11.04
C ALA A 83 -2.88 -3.26 -11.48
N PHE A 84 -1.78 -3.20 -12.24
CA PHE A 84 -1.28 -1.93 -12.78
C PHE A 84 -2.26 -1.28 -13.74
N GLU A 85 -2.89 -2.06 -14.63
CA GLU A 85 -3.87 -1.54 -15.58
C GLU A 85 -5.08 -0.92 -14.87
N ARG A 86 -5.58 -1.59 -13.83
CA ARG A 86 -6.82 -1.20 -13.15
C ARG A 86 -6.62 -0.25 -11.98
N GLN A 87 -5.50 -0.35 -11.28
CA GLN A 87 -5.26 0.35 -10.02
C GLN A 87 -4.00 1.22 -10.01
N GLY A 88 -3.13 1.08 -11.02
CA GLY A 88 -1.89 1.83 -11.07
C GLY A 88 -0.83 1.39 -10.08
N MET A 89 -0.93 0.16 -9.56
CA MET A 89 0.01 -0.38 -8.59
C MET A 89 0.14 -1.89 -8.75
N SER A 90 1.17 -2.48 -8.15
CA SER A 90 1.36 -3.93 -8.19
C SER A 90 0.25 -4.65 -7.42
N ALA A 91 0.10 -5.96 -7.65
CA ALA A 91 -0.86 -6.79 -6.92
C ALA A 91 -0.58 -6.76 -5.42
N ASN A 92 0.70 -6.80 -5.00
CA ASN A 92 1.08 -6.74 -3.59
C ASN A 92 0.78 -5.40 -2.94
N GLU A 93 1.06 -4.29 -3.62
CA GLU A 93 0.70 -2.97 -3.12
C GLU A 93 -0.82 -2.82 -2.96
N HIS A 94 -1.56 -3.31 -3.95
CA HIS A 94 -3.03 -3.27 -3.92
C HIS A 94 -3.58 -4.15 -2.79
N ALA A 95 -3.01 -5.35 -2.59
CA ALA A 95 -3.40 -6.23 -1.49
C ALA A 95 -3.16 -5.56 -0.12
N ALA A 96 -2.04 -4.85 0.03
CA ALA A 96 -1.77 -4.11 1.26
C ALA A 96 -2.81 -2.99 1.49
N LEU A 97 -3.17 -2.24 0.45
CA LEU A 97 -4.23 -1.24 0.50
C LEU A 97 -5.55 -1.87 0.96
N LEU A 98 -5.94 -3.00 0.35
CA LEU A 98 -7.16 -3.70 0.75
C LEU A 98 -7.11 -4.16 2.20
N GLY A 99 -5.97 -4.63 2.68
CA GLY A 99 -5.78 -5.01 4.07
C GLY A 99 -6.03 -3.86 5.03
N HIS A 100 -5.51 -2.68 4.73
CA HIS A 100 -5.76 -1.48 5.53
C HIS A 100 -7.24 -1.08 5.51
N ILE A 101 -7.88 -1.15 4.35
CA ILE A 101 -9.31 -0.85 4.21
C ILE A 101 -10.14 -1.84 5.04
N CYS A 102 -9.88 -3.14 4.91
CA CYS A 102 -10.59 -4.18 5.64
C CYS A 102 -10.48 -3.99 7.15
N MET A 103 -9.29 -3.66 7.65
CA MET A 103 -9.07 -3.42 9.07
C MET A 103 -9.90 -2.23 9.57
N ALA A 104 -9.87 -1.13 8.82
CA ALA A 104 -10.63 0.06 9.17
C ALA A 104 -12.14 -0.19 9.19
N LEU A 105 -12.66 -0.90 8.17
CA LEU A 105 -14.08 -1.26 8.12
C LEU A 105 -14.47 -2.19 9.27
N THR A 106 -13.61 -3.15 9.59
CA THR A 106 -13.84 -4.07 10.71
C THR A 106 -13.90 -3.33 12.04
N GLN A 107 -13.01 -2.37 12.26
CA GLN A 107 -12.99 -1.57 13.49
C GLN A 107 -14.24 -0.70 13.65
N CYS A 108 -14.85 -0.31 12.53
CA CYS A 108 -16.08 0.49 12.53
C CYS A 108 -17.35 -0.36 12.45
N ASP A 109 -17.22 -1.68 12.50
CA ASP A 109 -18.34 -2.64 12.38
C ASP A 109 -19.10 -2.55 11.06
N PHE A 110 -18.42 -2.16 9.98
CA PHE A 110 -19.00 -2.15 8.64
C PHE A 110 -18.78 -3.48 7.94
N HIS A 111 -19.81 -3.95 7.25
CA HIS A 111 -19.73 -5.15 6.43
C HIS A 111 -19.07 -4.84 5.08
N PHE A 112 -18.30 -5.79 4.55
CA PHE A 112 -17.70 -5.70 3.23
C PHE A 112 -17.52 -7.09 2.62
N GLU A 113 -17.37 -7.13 1.31
CA GLU A 113 -17.09 -8.35 0.56
C GLU A 113 -15.81 -8.17 -0.25
N ILE A 114 -15.02 -9.23 -0.35
CA ILE A 114 -13.84 -9.27 -1.22
C ILE A 114 -14.11 -10.27 -2.32
N MET A 115 -13.87 -9.86 -3.57
CA MET A 115 -14.08 -10.67 -4.75
C MET A 115 -12.79 -10.73 -5.57
N PRO A 116 -12.47 -11.90 -6.15
CA PRO A 116 -11.36 -11.96 -7.09
C PRO A 116 -11.72 -11.20 -8.36
N ALA A 117 -10.72 -10.57 -8.99
CA ALA A 117 -10.92 -9.94 -10.28
C ALA A 117 -11.34 -10.99 -11.31
N PRO A 118 -12.30 -10.68 -12.21
CA PRO A 118 -12.63 -11.62 -13.27
C PRO A 118 -11.41 -11.89 -14.14
N GLU A 119 -11.24 -13.14 -14.52
CA GLU A 119 -10.20 -13.54 -15.47
C GLU A 119 -10.57 -13.00 -16.84
N GLY A 120 -9.65 -12.27 -17.42
CA GLY A 120 -9.90 -11.66 -18.71
C GLY A 120 -8.68 -11.60 -19.55
#